data_d80c71cd537922d551d4130db7f1a448
#
_entry.id   d80c71cd537922d551d4130db7f1a448
#
_cell.length_a   1.000
_cell.length_b   1.000
_cell.length_c   1.000
_cell.angle_alpha   90.00
_cell.angle_beta   90.00
_cell.angle_gamma   90.00
#
_symmetry.space_group_name_H-M   'P 1'
#
loop_
_entity.id
_entity.type
_entity.pdbx_description
1 polymer ?
#
loop_
_entity_poly.entity_id
_entity_poly.type
_entity_poly.pdbx_seq_one_letter_code
_entity_poly.pdbx_strand_id
1 'polypeptide(L)'
;MLTRREFFGAAAGTAAALTNALALPSDRFRWSINTNMFTPLKPHPETGFKTAARFGFHAVEPWANQMSKYLEQPPEVYKKLLDEAGITISSIASGGEYFDTSKLQATLDDHARNAKFGSYFGIKALKANLNNRLGPENLSAANARVLARNLNEVGKRTLEHGVKFAFHPHAWTMVERKPEVEMILEMTDPRLVFVTLDTCHASVGGMEPATFVRDHYARVAHLHFKDTLPVWSAEKGWSGPAPNEEEERKIEKQYGLSPGRHAIYQSFGAGGVDFPALMRVLRERNYDGWISLDFNAVDLPPGRSVEQEMTAHRKYLVDTLQATMKT
;
A
#
# COMPACT_ATOMS: atom_id res chain seq x y z
N MET A 1 -17.78 -50.41 50.97
CA MET A 1 -16.48 -49.76 51.26
C MET A 1 -15.55 -50.07 50.12
N LEU A 2 -15.45 -49.16 49.15
CA LEU A 2 -14.54 -49.32 48.01
C LEU A 2 -13.18 -48.80 48.44
N THR A 3 -12.14 -49.55 48.12
CA THR A 3 -10.78 -49.33 48.60
C THR A 3 -10.09 -48.22 47.80
N ARG A 4 -9.17 -47.53 48.45
CA ARG A 4 -8.40 -46.36 47.94
C ARG A 4 -7.56 -46.62 46.67
N ARG A 5 -7.65 -47.79 46.03
CA ARG A 5 -6.87 -48.15 44.80
C ARG A 5 -7.64 -48.01 43.50
N GLU A 6 -8.93 -47.74 43.52
CA GLU A 6 -9.74 -47.60 42.27
C GLU A 6 -9.97 -46.15 41.82
N PHE A 7 -9.37 -45.18 42.55
CA PHE A 7 -9.55 -43.76 42.25
C PHE A 7 -8.39 -43.12 41.44
N PHE A 8 -7.38 -43.86 41.05
CA PHE A 8 -6.24 -43.33 40.27
C PHE A 8 -6.10 -43.90 38.86
N GLY A 9 -7.12 -44.54 38.31
CA GLY A 9 -7.11 -45.17 36.99
C GLY A 9 -7.83 -44.40 35.87
N ALA A 10 -8.38 -43.20 36.10
CA ALA A 10 -9.24 -42.51 35.11
C ALA A 10 -8.85 -41.06 34.81
N ALA A 11 -7.59 -40.68 35.01
CA ALA A 11 -7.11 -39.32 34.75
C ALA A 11 -5.89 -39.23 33.85
N ALA A 12 -5.63 -40.21 33.02
CA ALA A 12 -4.48 -40.24 32.09
C ALA A 12 -4.89 -40.34 30.61
N GLY A 13 -6.14 -40.04 30.24
CA GLY A 13 -6.69 -40.30 28.93
C GLY A 13 -7.23 -39.07 28.16
N THR A 14 -7.07 -37.84 28.64
CA THR A 14 -7.68 -36.66 27.97
C THR A 14 -6.79 -35.41 27.89
N ALA A 15 -5.47 -35.60 27.85
CA ALA A 15 -4.52 -34.48 27.66
C ALA A 15 -3.77 -34.53 26.33
N ALA A 16 -4.25 -35.31 25.34
CA ALA A 16 -3.61 -35.42 24.02
C ALA A 16 -4.50 -34.98 22.84
N ALA A 17 -5.48 -34.12 23.06
CA ALA A 17 -6.36 -33.69 22.00
C ALA A 17 -6.71 -32.21 22.12
N LEU A 18 -5.73 -31.31 22.01
CA LEU A 18 -5.94 -29.88 21.75
C LEU A 18 -4.63 -29.15 21.39
N THR A 19 -3.86 -29.71 20.45
CA THR A 19 -2.81 -28.95 19.74
C THR A 19 -2.80 -29.27 18.26
N ASN A 20 -3.98 -29.40 17.65
CA ASN A 20 -4.12 -29.00 16.26
C ASN A 20 -4.35 -27.49 16.28
N ALA A 21 -3.31 -26.71 16.54
CA ALA A 21 -3.22 -25.38 16.03
C ALA A 21 -3.39 -25.54 14.52
N LEU A 22 -4.57 -25.22 13.99
CA LEU A 22 -4.80 -25.13 12.55
C LEU A 22 -3.70 -24.20 12.06
N ALA A 23 -2.71 -24.77 11.35
CA ALA A 23 -1.70 -23.97 10.70
C ALA A 23 -2.47 -22.98 9.85
N LEU A 24 -2.29 -21.69 10.13
CA LEU A 24 -2.92 -20.63 9.32
C LEU A 24 -2.55 -20.94 7.87
N PRO A 25 -3.51 -20.93 6.94
CA PRO A 25 -3.20 -21.16 5.54
C PRO A 25 -2.08 -20.20 5.14
N SER A 26 -1.07 -20.69 4.44
CA SER A 26 0.04 -19.84 3.97
C SER A 26 -0.53 -18.69 3.18
N ASP A 27 -0.05 -17.48 3.48
CA ASP A 27 -0.50 -16.27 2.79
C ASP A 27 -0.37 -16.45 1.28
N ARG A 28 -1.42 -16.14 0.53
CA ARG A 28 -1.41 -16.17 -0.93
C ARG A 28 -0.88 -14.88 -1.53
N PHE A 29 -0.99 -13.78 -0.78
CA PHE A 29 -0.45 -12.48 -1.16
C PHE A 29 1.09 -12.45 -1.03
N ARG A 30 1.68 -11.48 -1.68
CA ARG A 30 3.12 -11.31 -1.80
C ARG A 30 3.53 -9.92 -1.34
N TRP A 31 4.72 -9.81 -0.82
CA TRP A 31 5.27 -8.57 -0.30
C TRP A 31 6.20 -7.90 -1.29
N SER A 32 6.08 -6.60 -1.41
CA SER A 32 6.98 -5.73 -2.15
C SER A 32 7.28 -4.47 -1.35
N ILE A 33 8.18 -3.64 -1.84
CA ILE A 33 8.51 -2.37 -1.22
C ILE A 33 8.55 -1.26 -2.25
N ASN A 34 7.96 -0.11 -1.93
CA ASN A 34 7.99 1.07 -2.78
C ASN A 34 9.41 1.67 -2.80
N THR A 35 9.92 2.02 -3.99
CA THR A 35 11.30 2.45 -4.16
C THR A 35 11.61 3.83 -3.58
N ASN A 36 10.61 4.62 -3.17
CA ASN A 36 10.83 5.89 -2.48
C ASN A 36 11.63 5.73 -1.19
N MET A 37 11.54 4.57 -0.52
CA MET A 37 12.36 4.23 0.64
C MET A 37 13.86 4.34 0.34
N PHE A 38 14.27 4.08 -0.90
CA PHE A 38 15.68 3.96 -1.28
C PHE A 38 16.28 5.23 -1.89
N THR A 39 15.51 6.31 -1.98
CA THR A 39 16.01 7.57 -2.59
C THR A 39 17.30 8.13 -1.98
N PRO A 40 17.60 7.94 -0.66
CA PRO A 40 18.88 8.34 -0.09
C PRO A 40 20.05 7.44 -0.51
N LEU A 41 19.78 6.21 -0.95
CA LEU A 41 20.82 5.26 -1.32
C LEU A 41 21.34 5.54 -2.74
N LYS A 42 22.64 5.52 -2.91
CA LYS A 42 23.32 5.80 -4.18
C LYS A 42 24.21 4.62 -4.58
N PRO A 43 24.30 4.26 -5.86
CA PRO A 43 23.45 4.70 -6.97
C PRO A 43 22.05 4.06 -6.88
N HIS A 44 21.03 4.83 -7.15
CA HIS A 44 19.65 4.35 -7.30
C HIS A 44 19.38 4.06 -8.79
N PRO A 45 18.62 2.98 -9.17
CA PRO A 45 17.88 2.05 -8.31
C PRO A 45 18.68 0.82 -7.82
N GLU A 46 19.87 0.52 -8.34
CA GLU A 46 20.55 -0.76 -8.09
C GLU A 46 20.82 -1.02 -6.61
N THR A 47 21.27 0.00 -5.87
CA THR A 47 21.51 -0.12 -4.42
C THR A 47 20.21 -0.42 -3.67
N GLY A 48 19.11 0.21 -4.08
CA GLY A 48 17.78 -0.03 -3.51
C GLY A 48 17.31 -1.45 -3.76
N PHE A 49 17.49 -1.98 -4.96
CA PHE A 49 17.10 -3.34 -5.32
C PHE A 49 17.86 -4.39 -4.51
N LYS A 50 19.17 -4.27 -4.41
CA LYS A 50 20.01 -5.15 -3.59
C LYS A 50 19.67 -5.05 -2.11
N THR A 51 19.34 -3.84 -1.64
CA THR A 51 18.90 -3.63 -0.25
C THR A 51 17.56 -4.32 -0.01
N ALA A 52 16.56 -4.17 -0.89
CA ALA A 52 15.29 -4.87 -0.79
C ALA A 52 15.49 -6.40 -0.69
N ALA A 53 16.27 -6.97 -1.62
CA ALA A 53 16.56 -8.40 -1.64
C ALA A 53 17.23 -8.88 -0.34
N ARG A 54 18.21 -8.14 0.18
CA ARG A 54 18.90 -8.46 1.45
C ARG A 54 17.93 -8.54 2.64
N PHE A 55 16.85 -7.75 2.62
CA PHE A 55 15.80 -7.79 3.65
C PHE A 55 14.67 -8.78 3.34
N GLY A 56 14.82 -9.62 2.32
CA GLY A 56 13.87 -10.69 1.98
C GLY A 56 12.65 -10.18 1.17
N PHE A 57 12.74 -9.00 0.57
CA PHE A 57 11.75 -8.53 -0.41
C PHE A 57 12.21 -8.91 -1.81
N HIS A 58 11.43 -9.76 -2.47
CA HIS A 58 11.75 -10.22 -3.84
C HIS A 58 11.00 -9.43 -4.92
N ALA A 59 10.35 -8.34 -4.53
CA ALA A 59 9.72 -7.41 -5.45
C ALA A 59 9.81 -5.97 -4.95
N VAL A 60 9.83 -5.05 -5.90
CA VAL A 60 9.74 -3.60 -5.65
C VAL A 60 8.59 -3.00 -6.43
N GLU A 61 8.12 -1.85 -5.99
CA GLU A 61 7.22 -0.96 -6.73
C GLU A 61 7.98 0.31 -7.10
N PRO A 62 8.55 0.38 -8.31
CA PRO A 62 9.25 1.57 -8.76
C PRO A 62 8.28 2.67 -9.16
N TRP A 63 8.73 3.93 -9.04
CA TRP A 63 8.04 5.07 -9.61
C TRP A 63 8.43 5.27 -11.08
N ALA A 64 7.46 5.56 -11.93
CA ALA A 64 7.67 5.76 -13.36
C ALA A 64 8.71 6.85 -13.66
N ASN A 65 8.75 7.94 -12.88
CA ASN A 65 9.76 8.99 -13.02
C ASN A 65 11.18 8.53 -12.64
N GLN A 66 11.31 7.61 -11.68
CA GLN A 66 12.62 7.04 -11.30
C GLN A 66 13.17 6.08 -12.36
N MET A 67 12.28 5.49 -13.15
CA MET A 67 12.65 4.54 -14.21
C MET A 67 12.45 5.10 -15.64
N SER A 68 12.26 6.41 -15.78
CA SER A 68 11.94 7.06 -17.06
C SER A 68 12.88 6.68 -18.19
N LYS A 69 14.20 6.63 -17.93
CA LYS A 69 15.20 6.22 -18.92
C LYS A 69 15.04 4.78 -19.44
N TYR A 70 14.34 3.92 -18.67
CA TYR A 70 14.10 2.53 -19.06
C TYR A 70 12.77 2.34 -19.77
N LEU A 71 11.80 3.22 -19.54
CA LEU A 71 10.48 3.13 -20.18
C LEU A 71 10.54 3.33 -21.70
N GLU A 72 11.59 3.99 -22.18
CA GLU A 72 11.86 4.21 -23.61
C GLU A 72 12.81 3.16 -24.23
N GLN A 73 13.20 2.14 -23.45
CA GLN A 73 14.11 1.08 -23.87
C GLN A 73 13.39 -0.26 -23.91
N PRO A 74 13.95 -1.29 -24.57
CA PRO A 74 13.45 -2.65 -24.44
C PRO A 74 13.42 -3.08 -22.96
N PRO A 75 12.30 -3.66 -22.48
CA PRO A 75 12.15 -3.99 -21.05
C PRO A 75 13.20 -4.98 -20.53
N GLU A 76 13.88 -5.73 -21.42
CA GLU A 76 14.99 -6.63 -21.10
C GLU A 76 16.17 -5.89 -20.44
N VAL A 77 16.37 -4.62 -20.77
CA VAL A 77 17.43 -3.79 -20.16
C VAL A 77 17.15 -3.60 -18.66
N TYR A 78 15.91 -3.30 -18.32
CA TYR A 78 15.51 -3.16 -16.90
C TYR A 78 15.44 -4.51 -16.20
N LYS A 79 14.99 -5.54 -16.94
CA LYS A 79 14.96 -6.93 -16.42
C LYS A 79 16.32 -7.39 -15.95
N LYS A 80 17.39 -7.08 -16.71
CA LYS A 80 18.74 -7.44 -16.31
C LYS A 80 19.12 -6.88 -14.94
N LEU A 81 18.79 -5.61 -14.65
CA LEU A 81 19.04 -5.02 -13.33
C LEU A 81 18.27 -5.73 -12.22
N LEU A 82 17.02 -6.09 -12.48
CA LEU A 82 16.17 -6.80 -11.52
C LEU A 82 16.71 -8.22 -11.26
N ASP A 83 17.09 -8.94 -12.33
CA ASP A 83 17.67 -10.29 -12.24
C ASP A 83 18.99 -10.30 -11.44
N GLU A 84 19.87 -9.32 -11.66
CA GLU A 84 21.14 -9.16 -10.92
C GLU A 84 20.92 -8.93 -9.42
N ALA A 85 19.78 -8.40 -9.03
CA ALA A 85 19.38 -8.21 -7.64
C ALA A 85 18.48 -9.35 -7.09
N GLY A 86 18.05 -10.29 -7.94
CA GLY A 86 17.14 -11.36 -7.57
C GLY A 86 15.72 -10.89 -7.22
N ILE A 87 15.25 -9.81 -7.87
CA ILE A 87 13.93 -9.19 -7.61
C ILE A 87 13.10 -9.07 -8.88
N THR A 88 11.80 -8.79 -8.69
CA THR A 88 10.87 -8.42 -9.76
C THR A 88 10.16 -7.10 -9.42
N ILE A 89 9.21 -6.67 -10.27
CA ILE A 89 8.31 -5.56 -9.95
C ILE A 89 6.90 -6.06 -9.65
N SER A 90 6.26 -5.45 -8.65
CA SER A 90 4.90 -5.77 -8.22
C SER A 90 3.84 -4.92 -8.91
N SER A 91 4.16 -3.65 -9.11
CA SER A 91 3.37 -2.60 -9.72
C SER A 91 4.32 -1.52 -10.22
N ILE A 92 3.83 -0.54 -10.96
CA ILE A 92 4.53 0.71 -11.24
C ILE A 92 3.69 1.83 -10.65
N ALA A 93 4.33 2.64 -9.77
CA ALA A 93 3.70 3.83 -9.23
C ALA A 93 3.82 4.99 -10.21
N SER A 94 2.74 5.69 -10.44
CA SER A 94 2.68 6.82 -11.37
C SER A 94 1.71 7.89 -10.87
N GLY A 95 1.53 8.94 -11.62
CA GLY A 95 0.54 9.97 -11.44
C GLY A 95 0.19 10.59 -12.78
N GLY A 96 -0.71 11.58 -12.79
CA GLY A 96 -1.11 12.24 -14.01
C GLY A 96 -1.97 13.46 -13.75
N GLU A 97 -2.25 14.19 -14.83
CA GLU A 97 -3.12 15.34 -14.85
C GLU A 97 -4.49 14.93 -15.41
N TYR A 98 -5.41 14.57 -14.53
CA TYR A 98 -6.71 14.01 -14.92
C TYR A 98 -7.80 15.07 -15.17
N PHE A 99 -7.55 16.31 -14.77
CA PHE A 99 -8.50 17.44 -14.92
C PHE A 99 -8.15 18.40 -16.02
N ASP A 100 -6.85 18.63 -16.23
CA ASP A 100 -6.37 19.50 -17.30
C ASP A 100 -6.52 18.80 -18.65
N THR A 101 -7.53 19.20 -19.41
CA THR A 101 -7.82 18.61 -20.73
C THR A 101 -6.68 18.75 -21.71
N SER A 102 -5.84 19.79 -21.57
CA SER A 102 -4.65 19.98 -22.42
C SER A 102 -3.56 18.95 -22.14
N LYS A 103 -3.53 18.37 -20.94
CA LYS A 103 -2.53 17.37 -20.50
C LYS A 103 -3.11 15.95 -20.44
N LEU A 104 -4.42 15.79 -20.58
CA LEU A 104 -5.06 14.48 -20.45
C LEU A 104 -4.51 13.46 -21.45
N GLN A 105 -4.30 13.87 -22.72
CA GLN A 105 -3.77 12.93 -23.72
C GLN A 105 -2.39 12.42 -23.33
N ALA A 106 -1.48 13.28 -22.85
CA ALA A 106 -0.16 12.87 -22.37
C ALA A 106 -0.28 11.90 -21.16
N THR A 107 -1.22 12.17 -20.24
CA THR A 107 -1.51 11.27 -19.12
C THR A 107 -1.99 9.90 -19.59
N LEU A 108 -2.88 9.83 -20.59
CA LEU A 108 -3.35 8.58 -21.19
C LEU A 108 -2.19 7.79 -21.82
N ASP A 109 -1.33 8.45 -22.59
CA ASP A 109 -0.21 7.84 -23.29
C ASP A 109 0.86 7.34 -22.30
N ASP A 110 1.15 8.10 -21.25
CA ASP A 110 2.06 7.70 -20.17
C ASP A 110 1.56 6.44 -19.45
N HIS A 111 0.28 6.37 -19.10
CA HIS A 111 -0.28 5.20 -18.44
C HIS A 111 -0.31 3.98 -19.36
N ALA A 112 -0.63 4.14 -20.64
CA ALA A 112 -0.57 3.06 -21.62
C ALA A 112 0.87 2.54 -21.79
N ARG A 113 1.86 3.44 -21.91
CA ARG A 113 3.29 3.09 -21.95
C ARG A 113 3.71 2.32 -20.69
N ASN A 114 3.39 2.82 -19.51
CA ASN A 114 3.71 2.18 -18.24
C ASN A 114 3.06 0.80 -18.11
N ALA A 115 1.80 0.66 -18.55
CA ALA A 115 1.09 -0.61 -18.58
C ALA A 115 1.74 -1.62 -19.54
N LYS A 116 2.07 -1.18 -20.76
CA LYS A 116 2.79 -1.99 -21.76
C LYS A 116 4.14 -2.47 -21.21
N PHE A 117 4.92 -1.56 -20.65
CA PHE A 117 6.21 -1.91 -20.04
C PHE A 117 6.04 -2.88 -18.87
N GLY A 118 5.13 -2.57 -17.95
CA GLY A 118 4.88 -3.39 -16.77
C GLY A 118 4.30 -4.79 -17.09
N SER A 119 3.52 -4.91 -18.18
CA SER A 119 2.96 -6.19 -18.60
C SER A 119 4.04 -7.23 -18.94
N TYR A 120 5.18 -6.79 -19.46
CA TYR A 120 6.33 -7.67 -19.70
C TYR A 120 6.82 -8.36 -18.42
N PHE A 121 6.72 -7.69 -17.29
CA PHE A 121 7.09 -8.23 -15.97
C PHE A 121 5.93 -8.94 -15.27
N GLY A 122 4.76 -9.00 -15.91
CA GLY A 122 3.59 -9.68 -15.38
C GLY A 122 2.86 -8.93 -14.27
N ILE A 123 3.06 -7.61 -14.14
CA ILE A 123 2.27 -6.81 -13.18
C ILE A 123 0.78 -6.90 -13.50
N LYS A 124 -0.06 -6.82 -12.48
CA LYS A 124 -1.51 -6.90 -12.63
C LYS A 124 -2.22 -5.57 -12.44
N ALA A 125 -1.54 -4.61 -11.84
CA ALA A 125 -2.08 -3.28 -11.59
C ALA A 125 -0.99 -2.20 -11.71
N LEU A 126 -1.40 -1.01 -12.13
CA LEU A 126 -0.65 0.24 -12.00
C LEU A 126 -1.25 1.05 -10.86
N LYS A 127 -0.42 1.51 -9.94
CA LYS A 127 -0.81 2.46 -8.89
C LYS A 127 -0.71 3.88 -9.43
N ALA A 128 -1.73 4.70 -9.24
CA ALA A 128 -1.74 6.07 -9.74
C ALA A 128 -2.18 7.10 -8.69
N ASN A 129 -1.31 8.04 -8.39
CA ASN A 129 -1.68 9.22 -7.61
C ASN A 129 -2.55 10.14 -8.45
N LEU A 130 -3.58 10.68 -7.83
CA LEU A 130 -4.43 11.70 -8.44
C LEU A 130 -3.86 13.10 -8.17
N ASN A 131 -4.41 14.09 -8.88
CA ASN A 131 -4.04 15.49 -8.69
C ASN A 131 -4.17 15.94 -7.23
N ASN A 132 -3.39 16.92 -6.87
CA ASN A 132 -3.55 17.63 -5.61
C ASN A 132 -4.94 18.27 -5.52
N ARG A 133 -5.41 18.47 -4.31
CA ARG A 133 -6.68 19.14 -4.03
C ARG A 133 -6.66 20.57 -4.61
N LEU A 134 -7.70 20.94 -5.34
CA LEU A 134 -7.81 22.26 -6.00
C LEU A 134 -8.19 23.38 -5.02
N GLY A 135 -8.54 23.04 -3.78
CA GLY A 135 -8.94 23.99 -2.74
C GLY A 135 -9.35 23.24 -1.46
N PRO A 136 -9.75 23.95 -0.40
CA PRO A 136 -10.16 23.34 0.86
C PRO A 136 -11.49 22.58 0.76
N GLU A 137 -12.24 22.78 -0.32
CA GLU A 137 -13.54 22.16 -0.52
C GLU A 137 -13.43 20.67 -0.89
N ASN A 138 -14.47 19.94 -0.56
CA ASN A 138 -14.65 18.55 -0.97
C ASN A 138 -14.78 18.46 -2.51
N LEU A 139 -14.47 17.30 -3.05
CA LEU A 139 -14.71 17.02 -4.46
C LEU A 139 -16.20 17.22 -4.80
N SER A 140 -16.50 18.23 -5.62
CA SER A 140 -17.88 18.44 -6.07
C SER A 140 -18.35 17.31 -6.99
N ALA A 141 -19.65 17.04 -7.02
CA ALA A 141 -20.23 16.05 -7.93
C ALA A 141 -19.93 16.35 -9.41
N ALA A 142 -19.81 17.63 -9.79
CA ALA A 142 -19.45 18.03 -11.15
C ALA A 142 -18.00 17.62 -11.47
N ASN A 143 -17.06 17.93 -10.57
CA ASN A 143 -15.66 17.56 -10.71
C ASN A 143 -15.47 16.04 -10.67
N ALA A 144 -16.21 15.33 -9.81
CA ALA A 144 -16.20 13.88 -9.74
C ALA A 144 -16.59 13.21 -11.06
N ARG A 145 -17.62 13.73 -11.75
CA ARG A 145 -18.01 13.21 -13.08
C ARG A 145 -16.92 13.39 -14.13
N VAL A 146 -16.23 14.53 -14.13
CA VAL A 146 -15.10 14.76 -15.05
C VAL A 146 -13.98 13.79 -14.74
N LEU A 147 -13.60 13.69 -13.47
CA LEU A 147 -12.56 12.77 -13.00
C LEU A 147 -12.92 11.33 -13.37
N ALA A 148 -14.10 10.85 -13.00
CA ALA A 148 -14.54 9.47 -13.26
C ALA A 148 -14.50 9.11 -14.76
N ARG A 149 -14.95 10.01 -15.64
CA ARG A 149 -14.83 9.83 -17.09
C ARG A 149 -13.38 9.64 -17.53
N ASN A 150 -12.48 10.49 -17.05
CA ASN A 150 -11.08 10.46 -17.44
C ASN A 150 -10.35 9.26 -16.85
N LEU A 151 -10.67 8.85 -15.61
CA LEU A 151 -10.15 7.60 -15.02
C LEU A 151 -10.62 6.36 -15.80
N ASN A 152 -11.86 6.34 -16.28
CA ASN A 152 -12.33 5.25 -17.15
C ASN A 152 -11.53 5.18 -18.45
N GLU A 153 -11.18 6.32 -19.07
CA GLU A 153 -10.33 6.31 -20.27
C GLU A 153 -8.91 5.80 -19.98
N VAL A 154 -8.32 6.18 -18.86
CA VAL A 154 -7.04 5.60 -18.42
C VAL A 154 -7.17 4.09 -18.23
N GLY A 155 -8.22 3.65 -17.53
CA GLY A 155 -8.50 2.24 -17.28
C GLY A 155 -8.64 1.42 -18.57
N LYS A 156 -9.30 1.95 -19.60
CA LYS A 156 -9.37 1.29 -20.90
C LYS A 156 -7.98 1.08 -21.51
N ARG A 157 -7.15 2.15 -21.54
CA ARG A 157 -5.81 2.11 -22.14
C ARG A 157 -4.87 1.13 -21.42
N THR A 158 -4.92 1.09 -20.09
CA THR A 158 -4.07 0.15 -19.34
C THR A 158 -4.56 -1.29 -19.50
N LEU A 159 -5.88 -1.49 -19.59
CA LEU A 159 -6.47 -2.81 -19.74
C LEU A 159 -6.17 -3.45 -21.12
N GLU A 160 -5.92 -2.67 -22.17
CA GLU A 160 -5.44 -3.15 -23.48
C GLU A 160 -4.12 -3.96 -23.34
N HIS A 161 -3.35 -3.69 -22.28
CA HIS A 161 -2.13 -4.41 -21.93
C HIS A 161 -2.32 -5.44 -20.80
N GLY A 162 -3.57 -5.74 -20.43
CA GLY A 162 -3.90 -6.69 -19.36
C GLY A 162 -3.58 -6.18 -17.94
N VAL A 163 -3.42 -4.86 -17.78
CA VAL A 163 -3.05 -4.22 -16.51
C VAL A 163 -4.20 -3.34 -16.00
N LYS A 164 -4.63 -3.57 -14.77
CA LYS A 164 -5.65 -2.76 -14.11
C LYS A 164 -5.13 -1.37 -13.77
N PHE A 165 -5.93 -0.36 -14.00
CA PHE A 165 -5.67 0.97 -13.47
C PHE A 165 -6.22 1.08 -12.05
N ALA A 166 -5.37 1.41 -11.07
CA ALA A 166 -5.75 1.52 -9.68
C ALA A 166 -5.38 2.91 -9.14
N PHE A 167 -6.40 3.78 -8.98
CA PHE A 167 -6.16 5.07 -8.35
C PHE A 167 -5.86 4.88 -6.86
N HIS A 168 -5.06 5.78 -6.34
CA HIS A 168 -4.59 5.75 -4.96
C HIS A 168 -5.21 6.93 -4.20
N PRO A 169 -6.27 6.72 -3.41
CA PRO A 169 -6.75 7.73 -2.49
C PRO A 169 -5.59 8.15 -1.57
N HIS A 170 -5.28 9.44 -1.58
CA HIS A 170 -4.11 9.92 -0.87
C HIS A 170 -4.45 11.20 -0.13
N ALA A 171 -3.99 11.33 1.10
CA ALA A 171 -4.13 12.56 1.87
C ALA A 171 -3.71 13.78 1.03
N TRP A 172 -4.49 14.84 1.10
CA TRP A 172 -4.29 16.12 0.43
C TRP A 172 -4.44 16.10 -1.11
N THR A 173 -4.91 14.99 -1.68
CA THR A 173 -5.30 14.92 -3.09
C THR A 173 -6.80 15.13 -3.28
N MET A 174 -7.25 15.19 -4.53
CA MET A 174 -8.66 15.40 -4.87
C MET A 174 -9.59 14.31 -4.37
N VAL A 175 -9.08 13.08 -4.21
CA VAL A 175 -9.82 11.94 -3.69
C VAL A 175 -9.07 11.41 -2.47
N GLU A 176 -9.48 11.91 -1.31
CA GLU A 176 -8.87 11.63 -0.02
C GLU A 176 -9.86 10.96 0.93
N ARG A 177 -11.03 11.58 1.08
CA ARG A 177 -11.99 11.24 2.12
C ARG A 177 -12.93 10.13 1.69
N LYS A 178 -13.45 9.38 2.65
CA LYS A 178 -14.39 8.30 2.40
C LYS A 178 -15.52 8.66 1.42
N PRO A 179 -16.28 9.76 1.59
CA PRO A 179 -17.35 10.10 0.64
C PRO A 179 -16.83 10.40 -0.78
N GLU A 180 -15.63 10.96 -0.91
CA GLU A 180 -15.00 11.23 -2.21
C GLU A 180 -14.60 9.93 -2.91
N VAL A 181 -14.02 8.99 -2.16
CA VAL A 181 -13.65 7.66 -2.68
C VAL A 181 -14.89 6.90 -3.13
N GLU A 182 -15.93 6.85 -2.29
CA GLU A 182 -17.19 6.20 -2.62
C GLU A 182 -17.83 6.80 -3.87
N MET A 183 -17.88 8.13 -3.98
CA MET A 183 -18.40 8.84 -5.14
C MET A 183 -17.64 8.46 -6.44
N ILE A 184 -16.31 8.37 -6.42
CA ILE A 184 -15.52 7.94 -7.58
C ILE A 184 -15.78 6.46 -7.90
N LEU A 185 -15.88 5.61 -6.89
CA LEU A 185 -16.20 4.19 -7.10
C LEU A 185 -17.58 3.99 -7.73
N GLU A 186 -18.57 4.78 -7.33
CA GLU A 186 -19.93 4.75 -7.90
C GLU A 186 -19.98 5.27 -9.34
N MET A 187 -19.20 6.31 -9.66
CA MET A 187 -19.22 6.97 -10.96
C MET A 187 -18.30 6.31 -12.00
N THR A 188 -17.46 5.35 -11.61
CA THR A 188 -16.52 4.69 -12.52
C THR A 188 -16.96 3.27 -12.87
N ASP A 189 -16.62 2.79 -14.07
CA ASP A 189 -16.84 1.40 -14.46
C ASP A 189 -16.00 0.44 -13.61
N PRO A 190 -16.62 -0.49 -12.86
CA PRO A 190 -15.91 -1.42 -11.97
C PRO A 190 -14.97 -2.39 -12.70
N ARG A 191 -15.07 -2.49 -14.02
CA ARG A 191 -14.17 -3.31 -14.84
C ARG A 191 -12.92 -2.56 -15.26
N LEU A 192 -12.91 -1.23 -15.16
CA LEU A 192 -11.85 -0.36 -15.67
C LEU A 192 -11.05 0.32 -14.55
N VAL A 193 -11.72 0.75 -13.49
CA VAL A 193 -11.10 1.55 -12.43
C VAL A 193 -11.10 0.78 -11.12
N PHE A 194 -9.94 0.65 -10.53
CA PHE A 194 -9.69 -0.04 -9.27
C PHE A 194 -9.03 0.88 -8.26
N VAL A 195 -8.78 0.39 -7.06
CA VAL A 195 -8.14 1.11 -5.97
C VAL A 195 -6.83 0.43 -5.59
N THR A 196 -5.79 1.23 -5.42
CA THR A 196 -4.66 0.91 -4.56
C THR A 196 -4.97 1.50 -3.19
N LEU A 197 -5.34 0.68 -2.22
CA LEU A 197 -5.63 1.16 -0.87
C LEU A 197 -4.34 1.25 -0.07
N ASP A 198 -4.01 2.46 0.37
CA ASP A 198 -2.97 2.72 1.36
C ASP A 198 -3.62 2.82 2.74
N THR A 199 -3.10 2.07 3.70
CA THR A 199 -3.68 1.96 5.03
C THR A 199 -3.59 3.25 5.84
N CYS A 200 -2.49 4.01 5.69
CA CYS A 200 -2.33 5.31 6.33
C CYS A 200 -3.30 6.33 5.72
N HIS A 201 -3.27 6.48 4.39
CA HIS A 201 -4.11 7.47 3.72
C HIS A 201 -5.60 7.16 3.85
N ALA A 202 -5.98 5.88 3.86
CA ALA A 202 -7.35 5.46 4.17
C ALA A 202 -7.77 5.90 5.58
N SER A 203 -6.93 5.65 6.59
CA SER A 203 -7.21 6.04 7.97
C SER A 203 -7.34 7.56 8.11
N VAL A 204 -6.41 8.32 7.49
CA VAL A 204 -6.47 9.79 7.44
C VAL A 204 -7.75 10.28 6.77
N GLY A 205 -8.18 9.61 5.71
CA GLY A 205 -9.43 9.92 4.98
C GLY A 205 -10.73 9.45 5.66
N GLY A 206 -10.64 8.87 6.87
CA GLY A 206 -11.81 8.39 7.61
C GLY A 206 -12.32 7.02 7.17
N MET A 207 -11.47 6.21 6.54
CA MET A 207 -11.77 4.83 6.14
C MET A 207 -10.97 3.87 7.02
N GLU A 208 -11.66 2.96 7.70
CA GLU A 208 -10.98 1.87 8.39
C GLU A 208 -10.56 0.81 7.34
N PRO A 209 -9.23 0.50 7.21
CA PRO A 209 -8.73 -0.30 6.08
C PRO A 209 -9.32 -1.70 5.95
N ALA A 210 -9.52 -2.42 7.05
CA ALA A 210 -10.09 -3.76 7.00
C ALA A 210 -11.57 -3.76 6.56
N THR A 211 -12.34 -2.80 7.03
CA THR A 211 -13.73 -2.59 6.62
C THR A 211 -13.80 -2.20 5.14
N PHE A 212 -12.98 -1.25 4.70
CA PHE A 212 -12.95 -0.85 3.30
C PHE A 212 -12.64 -2.04 2.37
N VAL A 213 -11.62 -2.84 2.70
CA VAL A 213 -11.27 -4.02 1.91
C VAL A 213 -12.41 -5.04 1.92
N ARG A 214 -13.10 -5.23 3.05
CA ARG A 214 -14.25 -6.15 3.12
C ARG A 214 -15.38 -5.72 2.20
N ASP A 215 -15.70 -4.43 2.20
CA ASP A 215 -16.88 -3.88 1.50
C ASP A 215 -16.60 -3.68 0.00
N HIS A 216 -15.37 -3.32 -0.37
CA HIS A 216 -14.97 -3.00 -1.74
C HIS A 216 -13.96 -3.98 -2.34
N TYR A 217 -13.88 -5.23 -1.85
CA TYR A 217 -12.85 -6.20 -2.24
C TYR A 217 -12.66 -6.34 -3.75
N ALA A 218 -13.76 -6.39 -4.52
CA ALA A 218 -13.71 -6.52 -5.98
C ALA A 218 -13.05 -5.32 -6.70
N ARG A 219 -12.95 -4.19 -6.02
CA ARG A 219 -12.35 -2.95 -6.54
C ARG A 219 -10.90 -2.77 -6.05
N VAL A 220 -10.42 -3.55 -5.08
CA VAL A 220 -9.04 -3.47 -4.57
C VAL A 220 -8.12 -4.28 -5.46
N ALA A 221 -7.22 -3.62 -6.19
CA ALA A 221 -6.27 -4.28 -7.08
C ALA A 221 -4.85 -4.35 -6.51
N HIS A 222 -4.51 -3.47 -5.58
CA HIS A 222 -3.20 -3.38 -4.95
C HIS A 222 -3.33 -2.79 -3.55
N LEU A 223 -2.37 -3.06 -2.68
CA LEU A 223 -2.37 -2.56 -1.31
C LEU A 223 -1.03 -1.89 -0.99
N HIS A 224 -1.10 -0.76 -0.29
CA HIS A 224 0.02 -0.16 0.39
C HIS A 224 -0.16 -0.31 1.89
N PHE A 225 0.83 -0.88 2.55
CA PHE A 225 0.92 -0.88 4.00
C PHE A 225 1.79 0.28 4.44
N LYS A 226 1.20 1.17 5.20
CA LYS A 226 1.82 2.34 5.80
C LYS A 226 1.10 2.63 7.12
N ASP A 227 1.83 2.88 8.18
CA ASP A 227 1.24 3.18 9.48
C ASP A 227 1.09 4.69 9.69
N THR A 228 0.19 5.08 10.59
CA THR A 228 -0.09 6.49 10.90
C THR A 228 -0.31 6.67 12.39
N LEU A 229 -0.25 7.90 12.86
CA LEU A 229 -0.54 8.21 14.25
C LEU A 229 -1.94 7.73 14.66
N PRO A 230 -2.12 7.26 15.90
CA PRO A 230 -3.44 6.86 16.41
C PRO A 230 -4.50 7.97 16.33
N VAL A 231 -4.09 9.24 16.34
CA VAL A 231 -4.98 10.40 16.20
C VAL A 231 -5.67 10.46 14.84
N TRP A 232 -5.08 9.85 13.83
CA TRP A 232 -5.60 9.76 12.46
C TRP A 232 -6.40 8.46 12.22
N SER A 233 -6.92 7.85 13.25
CA SER A 233 -7.79 6.68 13.11
C SER A 233 -9.05 7.01 12.32
N ALA A 234 -9.69 5.99 11.75
CA ALA A 234 -10.94 6.13 10.99
C ALA A 234 -12.05 6.90 11.73
N GLU A 235 -12.10 6.78 13.06
CA GLU A 235 -13.09 7.50 13.89
C GLU A 235 -12.82 9.01 13.95
N LYS A 236 -11.57 9.41 13.81
CA LYS A 236 -11.13 10.80 13.98
C LYS A 236 -10.71 11.46 12.69
N GLY A 237 -10.63 10.75 11.58
CA GLY A 237 -10.13 11.10 10.26
C GLY A 237 -9.79 12.58 10.06
N TRP A 238 -8.68 12.85 9.41
CA TRP A 238 -8.31 14.21 9.07
C TRP A 238 -9.18 14.72 7.92
N SER A 239 -9.87 15.82 8.11
CA SER A 239 -10.75 16.40 7.10
C SER A 239 -10.30 17.77 6.58
N GLY A 240 -9.13 18.22 6.98
CA GLY A 240 -8.57 19.53 6.64
C GLY A 240 -7.52 19.50 5.51
N PRO A 241 -6.96 20.65 5.17
CA PRO A 241 -5.75 20.73 4.34
C PRO A 241 -4.58 20.02 5.03
N ALA A 242 -3.49 19.80 4.28
CA ALA A 242 -2.25 19.31 4.89
C ALA A 242 -1.87 20.16 6.09
N PRO A 243 -1.45 19.56 7.22
CA PRO A 243 -1.00 20.32 8.37
C PRO A 243 0.12 21.26 7.94
N ASN A 244 0.05 22.51 8.38
CA ASN A 244 1.18 23.42 8.26
C ASN A 244 2.20 23.13 9.39
N GLU A 245 3.38 23.72 9.31
CA GLU A 245 4.45 23.48 10.29
C GLU A 245 4.05 23.79 11.75
N GLU A 246 3.12 24.72 11.96
CA GLU A 246 2.64 25.05 13.31
C GLU A 246 1.72 23.96 13.85
N GLU A 247 0.85 23.43 13.02
CA GLU A 247 -0.06 22.33 13.36
C GLU A 247 0.73 21.03 13.57
N GLU A 248 1.70 20.73 12.72
CA GLU A 248 2.62 19.61 12.92
C GLU A 248 3.33 19.71 14.26
N ARG A 249 3.88 20.87 14.62
CA ARG A 249 4.53 21.08 15.93
C ARG A 249 3.58 20.90 17.12
N LYS A 250 2.30 21.27 16.98
CA LYS A 250 1.30 21.01 18.02
C LYS A 250 1.04 19.52 18.20
N ILE A 251 0.91 18.77 17.08
CA ILE A 251 0.75 17.32 17.09
C ILE A 251 1.98 16.64 17.69
N GLU A 252 3.18 17.00 17.24
CA GLU A 252 4.45 16.49 17.76
C GLU A 252 4.55 16.66 19.28
N LYS A 253 4.26 17.87 19.77
CA LYS A 253 4.27 18.18 21.20
C LYS A 253 3.22 17.38 21.97
N GLN A 254 2.01 17.26 21.42
CA GLN A 254 0.91 16.53 22.05
C GLN A 254 1.24 15.04 22.21
N TYR A 255 1.91 14.45 21.25
CA TYR A 255 2.23 13.01 21.24
C TYR A 255 3.69 12.70 21.61
N GLY A 256 4.46 13.70 22.01
CA GLY A 256 5.87 13.52 22.41
C GLY A 256 6.77 13.07 21.26
N LEU A 257 6.45 13.46 20.04
CA LEU A 257 7.20 13.08 18.83
C LEU A 257 8.39 14.00 18.61
N SER A 258 9.41 13.51 17.92
CA SER A 258 10.52 14.35 17.45
C SER A 258 10.06 15.29 16.34
N PRO A 259 10.57 16.54 16.29
CA PRO A 259 10.24 17.51 15.25
C PRO A 259 10.56 16.99 13.84
N GLY A 260 9.59 17.15 12.91
CA GLY A 260 9.76 16.82 11.48
C GLY A 260 8.44 16.72 10.74
N ARG A 261 8.48 16.84 9.40
CA ARG A 261 7.30 16.81 8.51
C ARG A 261 6.50 15.49 8.50
N HIS A 262 6.80 14.57 9.41
CA HIS A 262 6.39 13.18 9.31
C HIS A 262 5.60 12.70 10.53
N ALA A 263 5.05 13.64 11.29
CA ALA A 263 4.27 13.34 12.49
C ALA A 263 3.12 12.36 12.25
N ILE A 264 2.52 12.36 11.06
CA ILE A 264 1.43 11.44 10.74
C ILE A 264 1.90 10.05 10.35
N TYR A 265 3.14 9.88 9.89
CA TYR A 265 3.67 8.58 9.46
C TYR A 265 4.45 7.93 10.60
N GLN A 266 4.22 6.66 10.81
CA GLN A 266 4.83 5.89 11.88
C GLN A 266 5.45 4.60 11.36
N SER A 267 6.47 4.12 12.06
CA SER A 267 6.97 2.75 11.85
C SER A 267 5.87 1.74 12.15
N PHE A 268 5.84 0.61 11.46
CA PHE A 268 4.81 -0.41 11.64
C PHE A 268 4.64 -0.84 13.09
N GLY A 269 3.38 -0.78 13.54
CA GLY A 269 2.98 -1.14 14.89
C GLY A 269 3.21 -0.06 15.93
N ALA A 270 3.79 1.09 15.55
CA ALA A 270 3.90 2.26 16.42
C ALA A 270 2.73 3.25 16.23
N GLY A 271 1.93 3.05 15.19
CA GLY A 271 0.79 3.88 14.84
C GLY A 271 -0.56 3.32 15.29
N GLY A 272 -1.60 3.69 14.56
CA GLY A 272 -3.01 3.36 14.86
C GLY A 272 -3.70 2.46 13.85
N VAL A 273 -3.01 1.98 12.82
CA VAL A 273 -3.61 1.06 11.84
C VAL A 273 -3.75 -0.34 12.44
N ASP A 274 -4.96 -0.90 12.42
CA ASP A 274 -5.19 -2.30 12.84
C ASP A 274 -4.78 -3.28 11.72
N PHE A 275 -3.47 -3.43 11.52
CA PHE A 275 -2.93 -4.41 10.55
C PHE A 275 -3.37 -5.85 10.84
N PRO A 276 -3.45 -6.34 12.11
CA PRO A 276 -3.99 -7.66 12.39
C PRO A 276 -5.42 -7.86 11.87
N ALA A 277 -6.31 -6.87 12.01
CA ALA A 277 -7.66 -6.94 11.46
C ALA A 277 -7.66 -7.01 9.93
N LEU A 278 -6.85 -6.17 9.29
CA LEU A 278 -6.71 -6.19 7.83
C LEU A 278 -6.14 -7.53 7.33
N MET A 279 -5.12 -8.07 7.98
CA MET A 279 -4.54 -9.37 7.63
C MET A 279 -5.56 -10.51 7.72
N ARG A 280 -6.45 -10.49 8.73
CA ARG A 280 -7.56 -11.46 8.82
C ARG A 280 -8.47 -11.37 7.59
N VAL A 281 -8.91 -10.17 7.22
CA VAL A 281 -9.76 -9.96 6.04
C VAL A 281 -9.08 -10.42 4.75
N LEU A 282 -7.80 -10.12 4.56
CA LEU A 282 -7.05 -10.55 3.38
C LEU A 282 -6.96 -12.09 3.27
N ARG A 283 -6.73 -12.77 4.41
CA ARG A 283 -6.71 -14.24 4.48
C ARG A 283 -8.10 -14.85 4.21
N GLU A 284 -9.14 -14.32 4.84
CA GLU A 284 -10.54 -14.74 4.63
C GLU A 284 -10.98 -14.57 3.17
N ARG A 285 -10.56 -13.48 2.52
CA ARG A 285 -10.86 -13.22 1.10
C ARG A 285 -9.94 -13.96 0.14
N ASN A 286 -8.93 -14.70 0.64
CA ASN A 286 -7.91 -15.35 -0.18
C ASN A 286 -7.21 -14.37 -1.15
N TYR A 287 -6.91 -13.18 -0.65
CA TYR A 287 -6.21 -12.17 -1.45
C TYR A 287 -4.88 -12.73 -1.97
N ASP A 288 -4.64 -12.64 -3.28
CA ASP A 288 -3.46 -13.19 -3.95
C ASP A 288 -2.61 -12.13 -4.68
N GLY A 289 -2.94 -10.86 -4.41
CA GLY A 289 -2.24 -9.70 -4.98
C GLY A 289 -0.93 -9.37 -4.27
N TRP A 290 -0.43 -8.19 -4.56
CA TRP A 290 0.75 -7.63 -3.93
C TRP A 290 0.38 -6.63 -2.83
N ILE A 291 1.17 -6.63 -1.78
CA ILE A 291 1.16 -5.63 -0.72
C ILE A 291 2.53 -4.94 -0.75
N SER A 292 2.57 -3.66 -1.10
CA SER A 292 3.77 -2.84 -1.06
C SER A 292 3.89 -2.14 0.28
N LEU A 293 5.07 -2.21 0.89
CA LEU A 293 5.41 -1.30 1.98
C LEU A 293 5.66 0.07 1.36
N ASP A 294 4.84 1.05 1.70
CA ASP A 294 5.02 2.42 1.23
C ASP A 294 5.54 3.29 2.36
N PHE A 295 6.84 3.53 2.32
CA PHE A 295 7.52 4.40 3.26
C PHE A 295 8.50 5.26 2.49
N ASN A 296 8.42 6.58 2.65
CA ASN A 296 9.35 7.46 1.97
C ASN A 296 10.59 7.69 2.84
N ALA A 297 11.72 7.90 2.20
CA ALA A 297 12.94 8.24 2.93
C ALA A 297 12.81 9.49 3.82
N VAL A 298 11.96 10.43 3.39
CA VAL A 298 11.67 11.65 4.14
C VAL A 298 10.77 11.41 5.35
N ASP A 299 10.12 10.24 5.43
CA ASP A 299 9.25 9.84 6.54
C ASP A 299 10.03 9.07 7.63
N LEU A 300 11.34 8.85 7.44
CA LEU A 300 12.17 8.17 8.43
C LEU A 300 12.24 8.99 9.73
N PRO A 301 12.04 8.34 10.88
CA PRO A 301 12.27 8.99 12.16
C PRO A 301 13.68 9.58 12.23
N PRO A 302 13.86 10.75 12.88
CA PRO A 302 15.16 11.39 13.00
C PRO A 302 16.25 10.44 13.52
N GLY A 303 17.39 10.40 12.83
CA GLY A 303 18.52 9.52 13.17
C GLY A 303 18.36 8.04 12.81
N ARG A 304 17.25 7.65 12.17
CA ARG A 304 17.03 6.28 11.73
C ARG A 304 17.48 6.08 10.28
N SER A 305 18.24 5.02 10.04
CA SER A 305 18.64 4.66 8.67
C SER A 305 17.56 3.83 7.96
N VAL A 306 17.64 3.77 6.62
CA VAL A 306 16.78 2.90 5.80
C VAL A 306 16.85 1.44 6.27
N GLU A 307 18.06 0.95 6.56
CA GLU A 307 18.28 -0.43 7.00
C GLU A 307 17.65 -0.71 8.38
N GLN A 308 17.74 0.24 9.30
CA GLN A 308 17.11 0.11 10.62
C GLN A 308 15.59 0.06 10.49
N GLU A 309 15.01 0.89 9.64
CA GLU A 309 13.56 0.89 9.40
C GLU A 309 13.10 -0.38 8.71
N MET A 310 13.80 -0.84 7.68
CA MET A 310 13.49 -2.12 7.03
C MET A 310 13.58 -3.31 7.98
N THR A 311 14.54 -3.28 8.89
CA THR A 311 14.66 -4.31 9.94
C THR A 311 13.43 -4.31 10.85
N ALA A 312 12.99 -3.13 11.27
CA ALA A 312 11.80 -2.97 12.12
C ALA A 312 10.53 -3.44 11.38
N HIS A 313 10.35 -3.02 10.13
CA HIS A 313 9.23 -3.46 9.30
C HIS A 313 9.19 -4.97 9.13
N ARG A 314 10.32 -5.57 8.72
CA ARG A 314 10.41 -7.02 8.55
C ARG A 314 10.10 -7.76 9.84
N LYS A 315 10.65 -7.30 10.97
CA LYS A 315 10.36 -7.89 12.28
C LYS A 315 8.87 -7.84 12.60
N TYR A 316 8.21 -6.70 12.40
CA TYR A 316 6.76 -6.55 12.65
C TYR A 316 5.94 -7.47 11.74
N LEU A 317 6.27 -7.54 10.45
CA LEU A 317 5.59 -8.44 9.51
C LEU A 317 5.67 -9.89 9.95
N VAL A 318 6.86 -10.37 10.33
CA VAL A 318 7.09 -11.78 10.69
C VAL A 318 6.54 -12.09 12.08
N ASP A 319 6.94 -11.32 13.09
CA ASP A 319 6.68 -11.66 14.49
C ASP A 319 5.24 -11.32 14.91
N THR A 320 4.69 -10.21 14.40
CA THR A 320 3.36 -9.73 14.80
C THR A 320 2.28 -10.17 13.83
N LEU A 321 2.49 -9.94 12.53
CA LEU A 321 1.48 -10.27 11.53
C LEU A 321 1.58 -11.71 11.02
N GLN A 322 2.60 -12.46 11.43
CA GLN A 322 2.86 -13.84 11.00
C GLN A 322 2.86 -13.96 9.47
N ALA A 323 3.42 -12.95 8.81
CA ALA A 323 3.47 -12.90 7.37
C ALA A 323 4.45 -13.92 6.82
N THR A 324 4.03 -14.66 5.80
CA THR A 324 4.91 -15.54 5.05
C THR A 324 5.75 -14.70 4.09
N MET A 325 6.99 -14.43 4.47
CA MET A 325 7.99 -13.85 3.58
C MET A 325 8.61 -15.00 2.79
N LYS A 326 8.33 -15.11 1.49
CA LYS A 326 8.98 -16.10 0.65
C LYS A 326 10.48 -15.78 0.60
N THR A 327 11.29 -16.69 1.06
CA THR A 327 12.77 -16.66 0.96
C THR A 327 13.20 -16.94 -0.48
#